data_dea9cd3af5013726d2887766c03a87c2
#
_entry.id   dea9cd3af5013726d2887766c03a87c2
#
_cell.length_a   1.000
_cell.length_b   1.000
_cell.length_c   1.000
_cell.angle_alpha   90.00
_cell.angle_beta   90.00
_cell.angle_gamma   90.00
#
_symmetry.space_group_name_H-M   'P 1'
#
loop_
_entity.id
_entity.type
_entity.pdbx_description
1 polymer ?
#
loop_
_entity_poly.entity_id
_entity_poly.type
_entity_poly.pdbx_seq_one_letter_code
_entity_poly.pdbx_strand_id
1 'polypeptide(L)'
;LVRSRGLGDVYKRQGLIRNGKRYLGVVHNPYLNETFYAISGEGAYMNGNAIHVSKDDLANSIVLFGSSPYNTELAMASFELAYEYFQKCLDIRRSGSAALDLCAIASGRAEIYFELILSPWDFAAGALIVEEAGGIVTTVEGEELPCLEKSSILARNKQQF
;
A
#
# COMPACT_ATOMS: atom_id res chain seq x y z
N LEU A 1 -14.77 -17.45 -6.00
CA LEU A 1 -15.30 -16.10 -6.36
C LEU A 1 -15.16 -15.21 -5.14
N VAL A 2 -14.19 -14.32 -5.13
CA VAL A 2 -14.11 -13.27 -4.12
C VAL A 2 -15.18 -12.23 -4.45
N ARG A 3 -16.26 -12.18 -3.66
CA ARG A 3 -17.26 -11.11 -3.76
C ARG A 3 -16.64 -9.83 -3.24
N SER A 4 -16.41 -8.86 -4.12
CA SER A 4 -16.23 -7.48 -3.70
C SER A 4 -17.52 -7.02 -3.02
N ARG A 5 -17.43 -6.49 -1.80
CA ARG A 5 -18.57 -5.87 -1.13
C ARG A 5 -18.62 -4.40 -1.53
N GLY A 6 -19.62 -4.04 -2.29
CA GLY A 6 -19.93 -2.66 -2.64
C GLY A 6 -19.78 -2.34 -4.12
N LEU A 7 -20.48 -1.31 -4.53
CA LEU A 7 -20.37 -0.68 -5.82
C LEU A 7 -18.97 -0.08 -5.95
N GLY A 8 -18.06 -0.78 -6.60
CA GLY A 8 -16.95 -0.05 -7.13
C GLY A 8 -15.64 -0.72 -7.27
N ASP A 9 -15.03 -1.40 -6.42
CA ASP A 9 -13.60 -1.67 -6.62
C ASP A 9 -13.32 -3.06 -7.19
N VAL A 10 -13.71 -3.26 -8.45
CA VAL A 10 -13.21 -4.40 -9.22
C VAL A 10 -11.81 -4.05 -9.70
N TYR A 11 -10.80 -4.39 -8.91
CA TYR A 11 -9.41 -4.32 -9.32
C TYR A 11 -8.83 -5.73 -9.46
N LYS A 12 -7.80 -5.86 -10.29
CA LYS A 12 -7.00 -7.07 -10.40
C LYS A 12 -5.65 -6.85 -9.76
N ARG A 13 -5.19 -7.80 -8.96
CA ARG A 13 -3.84 -7.80 -8.38
C ARG A 13 -3.20 -9.16 -8.56
N GLN A 14 -1.95 -9.18 -8.97
CA GLN A 14 -1.15 -10.39 -9.12
C GLN A 14 0.28 -10.10 -8.65
N GLY A 15 0.80 -10.95 -7.78
CA GLY A 15 2.18 -10.93 -7.33
C GLY A 15 2.85 -12.26 -7.62
N LEU A 16 4.06 -12.23 -8.18
CA LEU A 16 4.92 -13.40 -8.35
C LEU A 16 6.03 -13.36 -7.31
N ILE A 17 6.10 -14.42 -6.51
CA ILE A 17 7.20 -14.66 -5.57
C ILE A 17 8.18 -15.64 -6.19
N ARG A 18 9.45 -15.31 -6.21
CA ARG A 18 10.54 -16.15 -6.73
C ARG A 18 11.63 -16.27 -5.68
N ASN A 19 11.96 -17.50 -5.28
CA ASN A 19 12.98 -17.78 -4.26
C ASN A 19 12.75 -17.01 -2.93
N GLY A 20 11.49 -16.95 -2.48
CA GLY A 20 11.12 -16.26 -1.24
C GLY A 20 11.07 -14.73 -1.32
N LYS A 21 11.30 -14.13 -2.49
CA LYS A 21 11.29 -12.67 -2.70
C LYS A 21 10.22 -12.24 -3.70
N ARG A 22 9.67 -11.06 -3.52
CA ARG A 22 8.77 -10.42 -4.48
C ARG A 22 9.54 -10.17 -5.77
N TYR A 23 9.03 -10.65 -6.89
CA TYR A 23 9.73 -10.57 -8.18
C TYR A 23 8.96 -9.75 -9.23
N LEU A 24 7.64 -9.93 -9.33
CA LEU A 24 6.78 -9.15 -10.21
C LEU A 24 5.49 -8.81 -9.50
N GLY A 25 5.00 -7.60 -9.67
CA GLY A 25 3.72 -7.14 -9.16
C GLY A 25 2.94 -6.40 -10.23
N VAL A 26 1.63 -6.69 -10.33
CA VAL A 26 0.70 -5.97 -11.19
C VAL A 26 -0.57 -5.66 -10.41
N VAL A 27 -1.03 -4.42 -10.48
CA VAL A 27 -2.33 -3.96 -9.96
C VAL A 27 -3.04 -3.18 -11.05
N HIS A 28 -4.27 -3.56 -11.38
CA HIS A 28 -5.06 -2.85 -12.39
C HIS A 28 -6.34 -2.29 -11.78
N ASN A 29 -6.56 -1.00 -11.94
CA ASN A 29 -7.78 -0.29 -11.63
C ASN A 29 -8.58 -0.04 -12.92
N PRO A 30 -9.64 -0.81 -13.20
CA PRO A 30 -10.41 -0.66 -14.45
C PRO A 30 -11.24 0.64 -14.49
N TYR A 31 -11.59 1.22 -13.36
CA TYR A 31 -12.34 2.46 -13.29
C TYR A 31 -11.57 3.64 -13.85
N LEU A 32 -10.30 3.74 -13.47
CA LEU A 32 -9.42 4.81 -13.91
C LEU A 32 -8.57 4.40 -15.12
N ASN A 33 -8.71 3.14 -15.59
CA ASN A 33 -7.86 2.55 -16.62
C ASN A 33 -6.37 2.69 -16.30
N GLU A 34 -6.00 2.42 -15.04
CA GLU A 34 -4.64 2.50 -14.54
C GLU A 34 -4.09 1.10 -14.29
N THR A 35 -2.96 0.78 -14.90
CA THR A 35 -2.20 -0.45 -14.66
C THR A 35 -0.86 -0.09 -14.06
N PHE A 36 -0.69 -0.45 -12.79
CA PHE A 36 0.57 -0.32 -12.06
C PHE A 36 1.32 -1.64 -12.13
N TYR A 37 2.62 -1.59 -12.39
CA TYR A 37 3.45 -2.79 -12.40
C TYR A 37 4.90 -2.49 -12.05
N ALA A 38 5.58 -3.52 -11.53
CA ALA A 38 7.00 -3.50 -11.25
C ALA A 38 7.61 -4.89 -11.45
N ILE A 39 8.87 -4.92 -11.86
CA ILE A 39 9.75 -6.09 -11.83
C ILE A 39 10.92 -5.72 -10.92
N SER A 40 11.31 -6.65 -10.04
CA SER A 40 12.38 -6.41 -9.07
C SER A 40 13.69 -5.96 -9.74
N GLY A 41 14.16 -4.77 -9.39
CA GLY A 41 15.35 -4.12 -9.95
C GLY A 41 15.14 -3.33 -11.25
N GLU A 42 13.90 -3.25 -11.77
CA GLU A 42 13.62 -2.58 -13.05
C GLU A 42 12.75 -1.30 -12.89
N GLY A 43 12.41 -0.93 -11.64
CA GLY A 43 11.58 0.24 -11.36
C GLY A 43 10.07 -0.06 -11.43
N ALA A 44 9.28 0.96 -11.08
CA ALA A 44 7.82 0.91 -11.08
C ALA A 44 7.21 1.79 -12.18
N TYR A 45 6.08 1.34 -12.72
CA TYR A 45 5.43 1.99 -13.86
C TYR A 45 3.92 2.05 -13.68
N MET A 46 3.31 3.10 -14.22
CA MET A 46 1.86 3.22 -14.41
C MET A 46 1.57 3.51 -15.90
N ASN A 47 0.83 2.62 -16.56
CA ASN A 47 0.49 2.75 -18.00
C ASN A 47 1.72 3.02 -18.89
N GLY A 48 2.86 2.37 -18.59
CA GLY A 48 4.10 2.53 -19.34
C GLY A 48 4.98 3.71 -18.92
N ASN A 49 4.51 4.59 -18.05
CA ASN A 49 5.29 5.71 -17.54
C ASN A 49 5.90 5.36 -16.19
N ALA A 50 7.18 5.67 -16.00
CA ALA A 50 7.85 5.48 -14.72
C ALA A 50 7.19 6.33 -13.62
N ILE A 51 7.02 5.74 -12.44
CA ILE A 51 6.45 6.40 -11.26
C ILE A 51 7.43 6.38 -10.09
N HIS A 52 7.27 7.35 -9.19
CA HIS A 52 8.08 7.48 -7.99
C HIS A 52 7.21 7.95 -6.83
N VAL A 53 7.60 7.55 -5.62
CA VAL A 53 7.00 8.08 -4.39
C VAL A 53 7.20 9.60 -4.29
N SER A 54 6.34 10.28 -3.53
CA SER A 54 6.49 11.73 -3.27
C SER A 54 7.74 12.03 -2.44
N LYS A 55 8.05 13.32 -2.31
CA LYS A 55 9.14 13.84 -1.47
C LYS A 55 8.62 14.71 -0.33
N ASP A 56 7.31 14.71 -0.11
CA ASP A 56 6.70 15.52 0.93
C ASP A 56 7.00 14.95 2.32
N ASP A 57 7.13 15.84 3.29
CA ASP A 57 7.31 15.49 4.70
C ASP A 57 5.98 15.16 5.37
N LEU A 58 6.01 14.73 6.63
CA LEU A 58 4.81 14.32 7.36
C LEU A 58 3.75 15.41 7.44
N ALA A 59 4.15 16.67 7.65
CA ALA A 59 3.20 17.77 7.80
C ALA A 59 2.40 18.05 6.51
N ASN A 60 2.96 17.71 5.36
CA ASN A 60 2.35 17.85 4.04
C ASN A 60 1.80 16.53 3.49
N SER A 61 1.78 15.47 4.31
CA SER A 61 1.40 14.12 3.88
C SER A 61 -0.11 13.88 3.88
N ILE A 62 -0.58 13.12 2.90
CA ILE A 62 -1.84 12.38 2.97
C ILE A 62 -1.54 10.97 3.48
N VAL A 63 -2.21 10.60 4.58
CA VAL A 63 -2.08 9.27 5.17
C VAL A 63 -3.29 8.42 4.80
N LEU A 64 -3.04 7.26 4.21
CA LEU A 64 -4.04 6.25 3.91
C LEU A 64 -4.01 5.15 4.97
N PHE A 65 -5.16 4.56 5.32
CA PHE A 65 -5.17 3.47 6.29
C PHE A 65 -6.29 2.45 6.06
N GLY A 66 -6.01 1.22 6.47
CA GLY A 66 -7.00 0.16 6.57
C GLY A 66 -7.50 0.00 8.01
N SER A 67 -8.77 -0.34 8.18
CA SER A 67 -9.42 -0.35 9.50
C SER A 67 -9.67 -1.75 10.06
N SER A 68 -9.20 -2.81 9.40
CA SER A 68 -9.39 -4.20 9.86
C SER A 68 -10.81 -4.51 10.36
N PRO A 69 -11.88 -4.26 9.57
CA PRO A 69 -13.27 -4.14 10.05
C PRO A 69 -13.87 -5.43 10.61
N TYR A 70 -13.19 -6.57 10.42
CA TYR A 70 -13.63 -7.88 10.92
C TYR A 70 -12.98 -8.29 12.25
N ASN A 71 -12.11 -7.44 12.80
CA ASN A 71 -11.45 -7.64 14.08
C ASN A 71 -11.58 -6.35 14.91
N THR A 72 -12.43 -6.40 15.95
CA THR A 72 -12.78 -5.20 16.74
C THR A 72 -11.57 -4.60 17.46
N GLU A 73 -10.66 -5.42 17.98
CA GLU A 73 -9.46 -4.95 18.68
C GLU A 73 -8.52 -4.24 17.70
N LEU A 74 -8.25 -4.84 16.55
CA LEU A 74 -7.42 -4.24 15.51
C LEU A 74 -8.10 -3.01 14.88
N ALA A 75 -9.43 -2.98 14.79
CA ALA A 75 -10.15 -1.80 14.32
C ALA A 75 -9.91 -0.60 15.24
N MET A 76 -10.04 -0.77 16.55
CA MET A 76 -9.75 0.29 17.53
C MET A 76 -8.31 0.77 17.41
N ALA A 77 -7.34 -0.14 17.45
CA ALA A 77 -5.92 0.18 17.29
C ALA A 77 -5.61 0.90 15.96
N SER A 78 -6.30 0.51 14.86
CA SER A 78 -6.15 1.20 13.56
C SER A 78 -6.61 2.66 13.61
N PHE A 79 -7.71 2.95 14.31
CA PHE A 79 -8.20 4.32 14.48
C PHE A 79 -7.35 5.12 15.46
N GLU A 80 -6.82 4.51 16.51
CA GLU A 80 -5.88 5.16 17.43
C GLU A 80 -4.62 5.59 16.67
N LEU A 81 -4.00 4.69 15.90
CA LEU A 81 -2.84 5.00 15.08
C LEU A 81 -3.18 6.06 14.00
N ALA A 82 -4.34 5.97 13.37
CA ALA A 82 -4.79 6.98 12.41
C ALA A 82 -4.93 8.36 13.06
N TYR A 83 -5.42 8.43 14.30
CA TYR A 83 -5.53 9.67 15.05
C TYR A 83 -4.15 10.26 15.39
N GLU A 84 -3.16 9.44 15.73
CA GLU A 84 -1.79 9.89 15.95
C GLU A 84 -1.18 10.53 14.70
N TYR A 85 -1.40 9.94 13.52
CA TYR A 85 -0.99 10.52 12.24
C TYR A 85 -1.75 11.80 11.93
N PHE A 86 -3.08 11.82 12.16
CA PHE A 86 -3.93 12.98 11.89
C PHE A 86 -3.47 14.25 12.60
N GLN A 87 -2.90 14.13 13.80
CA GLN A 87 -2.35 15.26 14.54
C GLN A 87 -1.09 15.87 13.92
N LYS A 88 -0.43 15.19 12.99
CA LYS A 88 0.89 15.52 12.46
C LYS A 88 0.91 15.68 10.94
N CYS A 89 -0.07 15.12 10.23
CA CYS A 89 -0.16 15.13 8.77
C CYS A 89 -1.15 16.18 8.26
N LEU A 90 -1.20 16.35 6.95
CA LEU A 90 -2.16 17.25 6.30
C LEU A 90 -3.59 16.71 6.42
N ASP A 91 -3.79 15.42 6.14
CA ASP A 91 -5.09 14.78 6.22
C ASP A 91 -4.97 13.25 6.18
N ILE A 92 -6.04 12.56 6.59
CA ILE A 92 -6.14 11.10 6.50
C ILE A 92 -7.28 10.70 5.57
N ARG A 93 -7.13 9.56 4.89
CA ARG A 93 -8.16 8.99 4.00
C ARG A 93 -8.22 7.48 4.15
N ARG A 94 -9.38 6.92 3.82
CA ARG A 94 -9.61 5.48 3.76
C ARG A 94 -10.30 5.12 2.45
N SER A 95 -9.57 4.52 1.51
CA SER A 95 -10.14 4.07 0.22
C SER A 95 -10.87 2.71 0.35
N GLY A 96 -10.34 1.83 1.20
CA GLY A 96 -10.85 0.47 1.40
C GLY A 96 -10.21 -0.58 0.49
N SER A 97 -9.13 -0.25 -0.23
CA SER A 97 -8.38 -1.16 -1.08
C SER A 97 -6.87 -1.05 -0.84
N ALA A 98 -6.32 -1.97 -0.05
CA ALA A 98 -4.89 -2.02 0.25
C ALA A 98 -4.00 -1.95 -1.00
N ALA A 99 -4.35 -2.70 -2.06
CA ALA A 99 -3.57 -2.72 -3.28
C ALA A 99 -3.56 -1.37 -4.01
N LEU A 100 -4.70 -0.65 -4.04
CA LEU A 100 -4.77 0.69 -4.66
C LEU A 100 -4.15 1.76 -3.77
N ASP A 101 -4.24 1.63 -2.44
CA ASP A 101 -3.57 2.51 -1.49
C ASP A 101 -2.04 2.41 -1.64
N LEU A 102 -1.48 1.20 -1.77
CA LEU A 102 -0.08 1.00 -2.09
C LEU A 102 0.31 1.61 -3.45
N CYS A 103 -0.54 1.50 -4.47
CA CYS A 103 -0.31 2.15 -5.76
C CYS A 103 -0.36 3.68 -5.64
N ALA A 104 -1.19 4.24 -4.77
CA ALA A 104 -1.22 5.68 -4.50
C ALA A 104 0.11 6.15 -3.88
N ILE A 105 0.67 5.41 -2.92
CA ILE A 105 2.01 5.68 -2.38
C ILE A 105 3.07 5.63 -3.50
N ALA A 106 3.09 4.55 -4.27
CA ALA A 106 4.08 4.35 -5.34
C ALA A 106 4.06 5.45 -6.41
N SER A 107 2.88 6.03 -6.67
CA SER A 107 2.71 7.11 -7.66
C SER A 107 2.76 8.53 -7.07
N GLY A 108 3.12 8.67 -5.79
CA GLY A 108 3.26 9.97 -5.12
C GLY A 108 1.94 10.71 -4.90
N ARG A 109 0.81 10.00 -4.86
CA ARG A 109 -0.52 10.57 -4.59
C ARG A 109 -0.86 10.59 -3.10
N ALA A 110 -0.10 9.87 -2.30
CA ALA A 110 -0.13 9.85 -0.85
C ALA A 110 1.25 9.41 -0.35
N GLU A 111 1.56 9.66 0.91
CA GLU A 111 2.91 9.49 1.46
C GLU A 111 3.04 8.30 2.39
N ILE A 112 1.94 7.95 3.09
CA ILE A 112 1.91 6.86 4.05
C ILE A 112 0.66 6.00 3.82
N TYR A 113 0.84 4.70 3.90
CA TYR A 113 -0.25 3.74 4.06
C TYR A 113 0.08 2.74 5.16
N PHE A 114 -0.86 2.48 6.06
CA PHE A 114 -0.73 1.40 7.03
C PHE A 114 -2.01 0.58 7.18
N GLU A 115 -1.86 -0.68 7.52
CA GLU A 115 -2.93 -1.57 7.97
C GLU A 115 -2.36 -2.61 8.93
N LEU A 116 -3.09 -2.92 10.01
CA LEU A 116 -2.59 -3.78 11.09
C LEU A 116 -2.66 -5.27 10.78
N ILE A 117 -3.44 -5.69 9.78
CA ILE A 117 -3.47 -7.08 9.32
C ILE A 117 -3.91 -7.18 7.87
N LEU A 118 -3.07 -7.75 7.03
CA LEU A 118 -3.35 -8.07 5.64
C LEU A 118 -2.94 -9.50 5.29
N SER A 119 -3.58 -10.06 4.29
CA SER A 119 -3.13 -11.31 3.68
C SER A 119 -2.10 -11.03 2.56
N PRO A 120 -1.18 -11.95 2.26
CA PRO A 120 -0.14 -11.74 1.26
C PRO A 120 -0.66 -11.30 -0.12
N TRP A 121 -1.80 -11.84 -0.53
CA TRP A 121 -2.42 -11.46 -1.80
C TRP A 121 -2.99 -10.03 -1.81
N ASP A 122 -3.11 -9.36 -0.67
CA ASP A 122 -3.55 -7.96 -0.59
C ASP A 122 -2.38 -6.99 -0.79
N PHE A 123 -1.17 -7.36 -0.39
CA PHE A 123 -0.02 -6.46 -0.38
C PHE A 123 1.15 -6.86 -1.29
N ALA A 124 1.34 -8.14 -1.63
CA ALA A 124 2.59 -8.58 -2.27
C ALA A 124 2.91 -7.84 -3.59
N ALA A 125 1.91 -7.58 -4.43
CA ALA A 125 2.10 -6.82 -5.66
C ALA A 125 2.36 -5.33 -5.38
N GLY A 126 1.52 -4.71 -4.56
CA GLY A 126 1.63 -3.28 -4.23
C GLY A 126 2.91 -2.95 -3.47
N ALA A 127 3.35 -3.83 -2.56
CA ALA A 127 4.59 -3.66 -1.82
C ALA A 127 5.81 -3.59 -2.76
N LEU A 128 5.91 -4.52 -3.72
CA LEU A 128 6.97 -4.45 -4.74
C LEU A 128 6.90 -3.16 -5.55
N ILE A 129 5.70 -2.73 -5.96
CA ILE A 129 5.53 -1.50 -6.74
C ILE A 129 6.00 -0.28 -5.94
N VAL A 130 5.72 -0.23 -4.61
CA VAL A 130 6.22 0.85 -3.73
C VAL A 130 7.75 0.80 -3.60
N GLU A 131 8.33 -0.39 -3.36
CA GLU A 131 9.78 -0.57 -3.25
C GLU A 131 10.50 -0.11 -4.52
N GLU A 132 10.02 -0.52 -5.68
CA GLU A 132 10.57 -0.17 -7.00
C GLU A 132 10.33 1.30 -7.39
N ALA A 133 9.29 1.94 -6.85
CA ALA A 133 9.07 3.38 -6.95
C ALA A 133 9.98 4.21 -6.03
N GLY A 134 10.81 3.54 -5.23
CA GLY A 134 11.75 4.17 -4.32
C GLY A 134 11.21 4.43 -2.92
N GLY A 135 10.05 3.87 -2.56
CA GLY A 135 9.50 3.90 -1.21
C GLY A 135 10.11 2.85 -0.27
N ILE A 136 9.59 2.81 0.94
CA ILE A 136 9.97 1.85 1.99
C ILE A 136 8.72 1.10 2.40
N VAL A 137 8.81 -0.22 2.52
CA VAL A 137 7.74 -1.07 3.01
C VAL A 137 8.25 -1.97 4.12
N THR A 138 7.60 -1.92 5.27
CA THR A 138 7.91 -2.72 6.47
C THR A 138 6.62 -3.23 7.12
N THR A 139 6.72 -4.00 8.19
CA THR A 139 5.62 -4.12 9.15
C THR A 139 5.44 -2.79 9.90
N VAL A 140 4.34 -2.62 10.63
CA VAL A 140 4.11 -1.41 11.46
C VAL A 140 5.18 -1.31 12.56
N GLU A 141 5.72 -2.43 13.01
CA GLU A 141 6.80 -2.52 13.99
C GLU A 141 8.19 -2.21 13.40
N GLY A 142 8.28 -2.01 12.07
CA GLY A 142 9.51 -1.67 11.37
C GLY A 142 10.34 -2.88 10.91
N GLU A 143 9.79 -4.09 11.01
CA GLU A 143 10.45 -5.33 10.57
C GLU A 143 10.30 -5.55 9.06
N GLU A 144 11.08 -6.49 8.49
CA GLU A 144 10.96 -6.88 7.09
C GLU A 144 9.56 -7.48 6.82
N LEU A 145 8.89 -6.98 5.78
CA LEU A 145 7.58 -7.46 5.39
C LEU A 145 7.65 -8.88 4.82
N PRO A 146 6.98 -9.88 5.43
CA PRO A 146 6.99 -11.25 4.92
C PRO A 146 6.31 -11.34 3.54
N CYS A 147 6.70 -12.36 2.75
CA CYS A 147 6.15 -12.55 1.40
C CYS A 147 4.87 -13.38 1.36
N LEU A 148 4.71 -14.35 2.26
CA LEU A 148 3.68 -15.41 2.16
C LEU A 148 2.82 -15.54 3.42
N GLU A 149 3.03 -14.73 4.43
CA GLU A 149 2.32 -14.76 5.70
C GLU A 149 1.46 -13.51 5.88
N LYS A 150 0.43 -13.61 6.70
CA LYS A 150 -0.34 -12.43 7.12
C LYS A 150 0.55 -11.52 7.95
N SER A 151 0.43 -10.21 7.74
CA SER A 151 1.25 -9.21 8.42
C SER A 151 0.54 -7.87 8.55
N SER A 152 1.00 -7.04 9.46
CA SER A 152 0.82 -5.61 9.39
C SER A 152 1.66 -5.04 8.25
N ILE A 153 1.32 -3.86 7.77
CA ILE A 153 2.09 -3.15 6.74
C ILE A 153 2.17 -1.66 7.04
N LEU A 154 3.35 -1.10 6.80
CA LEU A 154 3.61 0.33 6.73
C LEU A 154 4.38 0.61 5.44
N ALA A 155 3.74 1.28 4.49
CA ALA A 155 4.36 1.74 3.26
C ALA A 155 4.49 3.26 3.27
N ARG A 156 5.64 3.80 2.90
CA ARG A 156 5.90 5.24 2.94
C ARG A 156 6.97 5.68 1.94
N ASN A 157 7.02 6.98 1.69
CA ASN A 157 8.15 7.59 0.99
C ASN A 157 9.43 7.55 1.86
N LYS A 158 10.54 8.10 1.38
CA LYS A 158 11.85 8.10 2.10
C LYS A 158 12.04 9.25 3.06
N GLN A 159 11.09 10.19 3.13
CA GLN A 159 11.19 11.27 4.10
C GLN A 159 11.05 10.71 5.52
N GLN A 160 11.79 11.28 6.45
CA GLN A 160 11.74 10.81 7.83
C GLN A 160 10.43 11.25 8.50
N PHE A 161 9.81 10.31 9.15
CA PHE A 161 8.61 10.51 9.96
C PHE A 161 8.89 10.09 11.39
#